data_2e7aa18ae7b29eb6bcffc359bf16d5d2
#
_entry.id   2e7aa18ae7b29eb6bcffc359bf16d5d2
#
_cell.length_a   1.000
_cell.length_b   1.000
_cell.length_c   1.000
_cell.angle_alpha   90.00
_cell.angle_beta   90.00
_cell.angle_gamma   90.00
#
_symmetry.space_group_name_H-M   'P 1'
#
loop_
_entity.id
_entity.type
_entity.pdbx_description
1 polymer ?
#
loop_
_entity_poly.entity_id
_entity_poly.type
_entity_poly.pdbx_seq_one_letter_code
_entity_poly.pdbx_strand_id
1 'polypeptide(L)'
;MSRETLEKILSAARMAPSWKNTQTAGFIVVERPETKEKLMDALPPYNARTVSTAPVTVVMTAKKGRAGYERDGSFTTRKGDRWEMFDGGIACQTLCLAAWGEGLGSCIMGIYDEEKLPALLEVPEDRYVTAVVSLGYPAETPNAPKRKPLEEKVRYV
;
A
#
# COMPACT_ATOMS: atom_id res chain seq x y z
N MET A 1 7.97 15.96 6.61
CA MET A 1 8.70 14.66 6.73
C MET A 1 10.03 14.80 6.02
N SER A 2 11.13 14.35 6.64
CA SER A 2 12.44 14.39 5.99
C SER A 2 12.59 13.26 4.96
N ARG A 3 13.51 13.42 4.00
CA ARG A 3 13.87 12.35 3.05
C ARG A 3 14.41 11.12 3.79
N GLU A 4 15.24 11.32 4.81
CA GLU A 4 15.78 10.25 5.63
C GLU A 4 14.69 9.41 6.31
N THR A 5 13.68 10.06 6.92
CA THR A 5 12.53 9.37 7.51
C THR A 5 11.76 8.54 6.48
N LEU A 6 11.50 9.12 5.30
CA LEU A 6 10.81 8.39 4.23
C LEU A 6 11.61 7.16 3.76
N GLU A 7 12.92 7.30 3.58
CA GLU A 7 13.79 6.20 3.17
C GLU A 7 13.89 5.08 4.22
N LYS A 8 13.89 5.41 5.51
CA LYS A 8 13.79 4.42 6.59
C LYS A 8 12.48 3.62 6.49
N ILE A 9 11.36 4.31 6.29
CA ILE A 9 10.05 3.68 6.15
C ILE A 9 9.99 2.76 4.93
N LEU A 10 10.43 3.23 3.76
CA LEU A 10 10.47 2.44 2.54
C LEU A 10 11.46 1.26 2.64
N SER A 11 12.61 1.47 3.32
CA SER A 11 13.58 0.41 3.58
C SER A 11 13.03 -0.68 4.48
N ALA A 12 12.21 -0.36 5.47
CA ALA A 12 11.51 -1.33 6.28
C ALA A 12 10.41 -2.04 5.46
N ALA A 13 9.60 -1.30 4.70
CA ALA A 13 8.52 -1.85 3.90
C ALA A 13 9.01 -2.88 2.86
N ARG A 14 10.16 -2.64 2.22
CA ARG A 14 10.76 -3.59 1.27
C ARG A 14 11.23 -4.90 1.89
N MET A 15 11.39 -4.97 3.23
CA MET A 15 11.76 -6.19 3.96
C MET A 15 10.55 -7.07 4.26
N ALA A 16 9.36 -6.67 3.90
CA ALA A 16 8.15 -7.47 4.04
C ALA A 16 8.32 -8.84 3.38
N PRO A 17 7.94 -9.95 4.05
CA PRO A 17 8.00 -11.26 3.43
C PRO A 17 7.03 -11.35 2.25
N SER A 18 7.37 -12.19 1.28
CA SER A 18 6.54 -12.43 0.10
C SER A 18 6.54 -13.91 -0.29
N TRP A 19 5.56 -14.31 -1.08
CA TRP A 19 5.47 -15.66 -1.62
C TRP A 19 6.80 -16.12 -2.24
N LYS A 20 7.37 -17.25 -1.75
CA LYS A 20 8.68 -17.77 -2.21
C LYS A 20 9.76 -16.68 -2.38
N ASN A 21 9.69 -15.61 -1.58
CA ASN A 21 10.56 -14.43 -1.67
C ASN A 21 10.57 -13.77 -3.06
N THR A 22 9.42 -13.69 -3.71
CA THR A 22 9.27 -13.10 -5.05
C THR A 22 9.43 -11.57 -5.09
N GLN A 23 9.32 -10.90 -3.95
CA GLN A 23 9.57 -9.46 -3.77
C GLN A 23 8.79 -8.58 -4.78
N THR A 24 7.50 -8.89 -4.97
CA THR A 24 6.65 -8.29 -6.00
C THR A 24 6.19 -6.87 -5.66
N ALA A 25 6.16 -6.50 -4.38
CA ALA A 25 5.73 -5.19 -3.95
C ALA A 25 6.63 -4.08 -4.51
N GLY A 26 6.02 -2.98 -4.92
CA GLY A 26 6.70 -1.77 -5.37
C GLY A 26 6.03 -0.53 -4.80
N PHE A 27 6.78 0.57 -4.78
CA PHE A 27 6.37 1.82 -4.14
C PHE A 27 6.62 2.98 -5.08
N ILE A 28 5.56 3.71 -5.47
CA ILE A 28 5.65 4.95 -6.22
C ILE A 28 5.40 6.08 -5.23
N VAL A 29 6.40 6.92 -5.00
CA VAL A 29 6.32 8.03 -4.04
C VAL A 29 5.88 9.30 -4.76
N VAL A 30 4.75 9.85 -4.32
CA VAL A 30 4.19 11.10 -4.85
C VAL A 30 4.36 12.21 -3.81
N GLU A 31 5.27 13.14 -4.10
CA GLU A 31 5.61 14.29 -3.25
C GLU A 31 5.36 15.62 -3.97
N ARG A 32 5.54 15.65 -5.31
CA ARG A 32 5.41 16.88 -6.10
C ARG A 32 3.96 17.35 -6.12
N PRO A 33 3.69 18.64 -5.85
CA PRO A 33 2.34 19.20 -5.83
C PRO A 33 1.55 18.90 -7.09
N GLU A 34 2.15 19.09 -8.27
CA GLU A 34 1.49 18.89 -9.55
C GLU A 34 1.07 17.43 -9.78
N THR A 35 1.89 16.48 -9.29
CA THR A 35 1.57 15.05 -9.37
C THR A 35 0.47 14.69 -8.36
N LYS A 36 0.49 15.31 -7.17
CA LYS A 36 -0.56 15.12 -6.16
C LYS A 36 -1.91 15.65 -6.65
N GLU A 37 -1.95 16.81 -7.28
CA GLU A 37 -3.17 17.37 -7.88
C GLU A 37 -3.78 16.41 -8.89
N LYS A 38 -2.97 15.93 -9.81
CA LYS A 38 -3.42 14.92 -10.79
C LYS A 38 -3.86 13.60 -10.12
N LEU A 39 -3.14 13.16 -9.08
CA LEU A 39 -3.51 11.96 -8.32
C LEU A 39 -4.90 12.10 -7.68
N MET A 40 -5.21 13.28 -7.12
CA MET A 40 -6.51 13.53 -6.52
C MET A 40 -7.68 13.39 -7.50
N ASP A 41 -7.47 13.71 -8.78
CA ASP A 41 -8.48 13.54 -9.84
C ASP A 41 -8.84 12.06 -10.12
N ALA A 42 -7.99 11.12 -9.70
CA ALA A 42 -8.23 9.68 -9.81
C ALA A 42 -8.82 9.09 -8.53
N LEU A 43 -9.18 9.92 -7.54
CA LEU A 43 -9.67 9.49 -6.23
C LEU A 43 -11.07 10.07 -5.95
N PRO A 44 -11.92 9.37 -5.19
CA PRO A 44 -13.16 9.96 -4.70
C PRO A 44 -12.85 11.11 -3.72
N PRO A 45 -13.78 12.08 -3.55
CA PRO A 45 -13.53 13.32 -2.82
C PRO A 45 -12.96 13.14 -1.40
N TYR A 46 -13.41 12.13 -0.67
CA TYR A 46 -12.92 11.86 0.69
C TYR A 46 -11.47 11.36 0.70
N ASN A 47 -11.05 10.55 -0.28
CA ASN A 47 -9.66 10.11 -0.43
C ASN A 47 -8.77 11.25 -0.96
N ALA A 48 -9.26 12.04 -1.92
CA ALA A 48 -8.57 13.21 -2.43
C ALA A 48 -8.26 14.21 -1.31
N ARG A 49 -9.23 14.46 -0.40
CA ARG A 49 -9.00 15.30 0.79
C ARG A 49 -7.86 14.77 1.67
N THR A 50 -7.77 13.46 1.88
CA THR A 50 -6.68 12.86 2.66
C THR A 50 -5.32 13.07 1.98
N VAL A 51 -5.27 12.87 0.65
CA VAL A 51 -4.05 13.12 -0.14
C VAL A 51 -3.65 14.59 -0.11
N SER A 52 -4.62 15.53 -0.20
CA SER A 52 -4.32 16.97 -0.24
C SER A 52 -3.57 17.46 1.00
N THR A 53 -3.87 16.91 2.17
CA THR A 53 -3.28 17.31 3.46
C THR A 53 -1.99 16.57 3.81
N ALA A 54 -1.77 15.38 3.26
CA ALA A 54 -0.59 14.57 3.53
C ALA A 54 0.65 15.11 2.77
N PRO A 55 1.82 15.20 3.40
CA PRO A 55 3.05 15.62 2.71
C PRO A 55 3.50 14.62 1.64
N VAL A 56 3.25 13.32 1.85
CA VAL A 56 3.64 12.26 0.93
C VAL A 56 2.49 11.27 0.75
N THR A 57 2.33 10.79 -0.48
CA THR A 57 1.47 9.66 -0.79
C THR A 57 2.30 8.57 -1.46
N VAL A 58 2.19 7.34 -0.98
CA VAL A 58 2.83 6.15 -1.56
C VAL A 58 1.77 5.34 -2.29
N VAL A 59 1.92 5.19 -3.60
CA VAL A 59 1.10 4.28 -4.38
C VAL A 59 1.78 2.93 -4.42
N MET A 60 1.13 1.95 -3.80
CA MET A 60 1.60 0.58 -3.71
C MET A 60 1.30 -0.16 -5.00
N THR A 61 2.28 -0.91 -5.52
CA THR A 61 2.09 -1.72 -6.71
C THR A 61 2.54 -3.15 -6.47
N ALA A 62 2.03 -4.10 -7.27
CA ALA A 62 2.50 -5.47 -7.29
C ALA A 62 2.81 -5.92 -8.71
N LYS A 63 3.86 -6.73 -8.86
CA LYS A 63 4.22 -7.34 -10.14
C LYS A 63 3.32 -8.53 -10.43
N LYS A 64 2.70 -8.54 -11.61
CA LYS A 64 1.78 -9.60 -12.08
C LYS A 64 2.52 -10.91 -12.37
N GLY A 65 1.82 -12.03 -12.20
CA GLY A 65 2.30 -13.34 -12.67
C GLY A 65 3.48 -13.89 -11.87
N ARG A 66 3.65 -13.50 -10.58
CA ARG A 66 4.78 -13.94 -9.77
C ARG A 66 4.36 -14.63 -8.48
N ALA A 67 3.68 -13.93 -7.57
CA ALA A 67 3.23 -14.52 -6.33
C ALA A 67 2.06 -15.48 -6.59
N GLY A 68 2.19 -16.74 -6.15
CA GLY A 68 1.21 -17.81 -6.41
C GLY A 68 1.44 -18.59 -7.70
N TYR A 69 2.46 -18.23 -8.49
CA TYR A 69 2.76 -18.89 -9.77
C TYR A 69 4.01 -19.75 -9.71
N GLU A 70 4.04 -20.78 -10.55
CA GLU A 70 5.22 -21.57 -10.91
C GLU A 70 5.94 -20.89 -12.10
N ARG A 71 7.12 -21.43 -12.47
CA ARG A 71 7.93 -20.87 -13.56
C ARG A 71 7.27 -21.00 -14.95
N ASP A 72 6.41 -22.02 -15.11
CA ASP A 72 5.66 -22.27 -16.35
C ASP A 72 4.37 -21.48 -16.47
N GLY A 73 4.09 -20.58 -15.47
CA GLY A 73 2.89 -19.76 -15.44
C GLY A 73 1.66 -20.45 -14.81
N SER A 74 1.77 -21.70 -14.39
CA SER A 74 0.70 -22.38 -13.68
C SER A 74 0.58 -21.89 -12.23
N PHE A 75 -0.59 -22.07 -11.61
CA PHE A 75 -0.78 -21.74 -10.21
C PHE A 75 -0.21 -22.83 -9.28
N THR A 76 0.59 -22.44 -8.30
CA THR A 76 1.11 -23.34 -7.27
C THR A 76 -0.01 -23.87 -6.36
N THR A 77 -1.03 -23.06 -6.11
CA THR A 77 -2.15 -23.41 -5.21
C THR A 77 -3.49 -22.97 -5.81
N ARG A 78 -4.60 -23.49 -5.27
CA ARG A 78 -5.96 -23.05 -5.64
C ARG A 78 -6.26 -21.57 -5.36
N LYS A 79 -5.42 -20.87 -4.58
CA LYS A 79 -5.55 -19.44 -4.35
C LYS A 79 -5.11 -18.60 -5.56
N GLY A 80 -4.27 -19.17 -6.44
CA GLY A 80 -3.84 -18.53 -7.67
C GLY A 80 -3.14 -17.20 -7.40
N ASP A 81 -3.50 -16.18 -8.18
CA ASP A 81 -3.01 -14.80 -8.13
C ASP A 81 -3.37 -14.02 -6.85
N ARG A 82 -4.29 -14.53 -6.02
CA ARG A 82 -4.63 -13.88 -4.74
C ARG A 82 -3.43 -13.73 -3.80
N TRP A 83 -2.37 -14.50 -4.02
CA TRP A 83 -1.11 -14.33 -3.29
C TRP A 83 -0.43 -12.98 -3.59
N GLU A 84 -0.65 -12.41 -4.78
CA GLU A 84 -0.14 -11.09 -5.12
C GLU A 84 -0.74 -10.00 -4.22
N MET A 85 -2.07 -10.02 -4.02
CA MET A 85 -2.75 -9.10 -3.11
C MET A 85 -2.39 -9.35 -1.65
N PHE A 86 -2.16 -10.62 -1.27
CA PHE A 86 -1.72 -10.98 0.07
C PHE A 86 -0.33 -10.39 0.38
N ASP A 87 0.64 -10.58 -0.53
CA ASP A 87 1.98 -9.99 -0.41
C ASP A 87 1.93 -8.46 -0.38
N GLY A 88 1.09 -7.87 -1.24
CA GLY A 88 0.84 -6.44 -1.27
C GLY A 88 0.31 -5.91 0.07
N GLY A 89 -0.62 -6.65 0.69
CA GLY A 89 -1.15 -6.33 2.03
C GLY A 89 -0.11 -6.40 3.14
N ILE A 90 0.79 -7.40 3.10
CA ILE A 90 1.90 -7.52 4.05
C ILE A 90 2.86 -6.32 3.92
N ALA A 91 3.25 -5.99 2.70
CA ALA A 91 4.14 -4.85 2.43
C ALA A 91 3.49 -3.51 2.85
N CYS A 92 2.19 -3.34 2.58
CA CYS A 92 1.41 -2.18 2.99
C CYS A 92 1.36 -2.04 4.52
N GLN A 93 1.06 -3.11 5.23
CA GLN A 93 1.05 -3.09 6.69
C GLN A 93 2.43 -2.82 7.27
N THR A 94 3.49 -3.38 6.68
CA THR A 94 4.87 -3.11 7.11
C THR A 94 5.23 -1.63 6.93
N LEU A 95 4.82 -1.02 5.80
CA LEU A 95 4.95 0.43 5.55
C LEU A 95 4.27 1.25 6.66
N CYS A 96 3.02 0.90 6.99
CA CYS A 96 2.24 1.62 8.01
C CYS A 96 2.84 1.50 9.41
N LEU A 97 3.34 0.32 9.78
CA LEU A 97 4.00 0.10 11.07
C LEU A 97 5.33 0.87 11.16
N ALA A 98 6.12 0.87 10.08
CA ALA A 98 7.35 1.65 10.02
C ALA A 98 7.07 3.15 10.11
N ALA A 99 6.04 3.64 9.42
CA ALA A 99 5.62 5.04 9.50
C ALA A 99 5.19 5.41 10.93
N TRP A 100 4.42 4.55 11.58
CA TRP A 100 3.99 4.76 12.96
C TRP A 100 5.19 4.79 13.92
N GLY A 101 6.18 3.92 13.73
CA GLY A 101 7.44 3.91 14.51
C GLY A 101 8.24 5.21 14.37
N GLU A 102 8.13 5.93 13.25
CA GLU A 102 8.73 7.25 13.02
C GLU A 102 7.79 8.42 13.43
N GLY A 103 6.69 8.14 14.13
CA GLY A 103 5.73 9.14 14.62
C GLY A 103 4.76 9.67 13.56
N LEU A 104 4.61 8.97 12.43
CA LEU A 104 3.68 9.35 11.37
C LEU A 104 2.36 8.56 11.45
N GLY A 105 1.29 9.21 11.01
CA GLY A 105 0.04 8.55 10.68
C GLY A 105 0.03 8.04 9.23
N SER A 106 -0.81 7.06 8.97
CA SER A 106 -1.03 6.51 7.64
C SER A 106 -2.53 6.31 7.37
N CYS A 107 -2.93 6.47 6.11
CA CYS A 107 -4.29 6.17 5.66
C CYS A 107 -4.22 5.32 4.39
N ILE A 108 -4.72 4.08 4.48
CA ILE A 108 -4.77 3.14 3.35
C ILE A 108 -6.09 3.36 2.60
N MET A 109 -6.00 3.60 1.31
CA MET A 109 -7.12 3.87 0.41
C MET A 109 -7.13 2.83 -0.71
N GLY A 110 -8.23 2.08 -0.81
CA GLY A 110 -8.43 1.05 -1.85
C GLY A 110 -9.43 1.46 -2.93
N ILE A 111 -10.02 2.66 -2.83
CA ILE A 111 -10.98 3.17 -3.84
C ILE A 111 -10.31 4.29 -4.62
N TYR A 112 -10.06 4.03 -5.90
CA TYR A 112 -9.45 4.90 -6.89
C TYR A 112 -9.90 4.47 -8.29
N ASP A 113 -9.70 5.31 -9.29
CA ASP A 113 -9.93 4.98 -10.69
C ASP A 113 -8.81 4.05 -11.19
N GLU A 114 -9.14 2.79 -11.44
CA GLU A 114 -8.20 1.71 -11.78
C GLU A 114 -7.58 1.86 -13.18
N GLU A 115 -8.15 2.69 -14.04
CA GLU A 115 -7.60 3.00 -15.36
C GLU A 115 -6.78 4.30 -15.33
N LYS A 116 -7.35 5.35 -14.74
CA LYS A 116 -6.74 6.68 -14.70
C LYS A 116 -5.48 6.73 -13.83
N LEU A 117 -5.51 6.10 -12.65
CA LEU A 117 -4.39 6.17 -11.70
C LEU A 117 -3.11 5.53 -12.24
N PRO A 118 -3.12 4.29 -12.78
CA PRO A 118 -1.93 3.69 -13.38
C PRO A 118 -1.40 4.48 -14.57
N ALA A 119 -2.28 4.98 -15.44
CA ALA A 119 -1.90 5.79 -16.60
C ALA A 119 -1.20 7.08 -16.18
N LEU A 120 -1.75 7.78 -15.17
CA LEU A 120 -1.19 9.01 -14.62
C LEU A 120 0.23 8.86 -14.08
N LEU A 121 0.50 7.72 -13.42
CA LEU A 121 1.77 7.43 -12.75
C LEU A 121 2.70 6.57 -13.62
N GLU A 122 2.35 6.33 -14.87
CA GLU A 122 3.12 5.51 -15.80
C GLU A 122 3.48 4.15 -15.20
N VAL A 123 2.50 3.53 -14.52
CA VAL A 123 2.70 2.21 -13.90
C VAL A 123 2.97 1.18 -15.01
N PRO A 124 4.09 0.44 -14.94
CA PRO A 124 4.41 -0.56 -15.96
C PRO A 124 3.28 -1.58 -16.16
N GLU A 125 3.05 -2.03 -17.40
CA GLU A 125 1.97 -2.97 -17.75
C GLU A 125 2.05 -4.30 -16.98
N ASP A 126 3.25 -4.71 -16.58
CA ASP A 126 3.49 -5.91 -15.78
C ASP A 126 3.21 -5.72 -14.28
N ARG A 127 2.65 -4.56 -13.91
CA ARG A 127 2.25 -4.23 -12.54
C ARG A 127 0.80 -3.74 -12.48
N TYR A 128 0.23 -3.76 -11.29
CA TYR A 128 -1.03 -3.09 -10.97
C TYR A 128 -0.93 -2.38 -9.62
N VAL A 129 -1.77 -1.40 -9.41
CA VAL A 129 -1.88 -0.70 -8.13
C VAL A 129 -2.64 -1.58 -7.14
N THR A 130 -2.12 -1.72 -5.92
CA THR A 130 -2.76 -2.49 -4.84
C THR A 130 -3.44 -1.59 -3.81
N ALA A 131 -2.88 -0.42 -3.55
CA ALA A 131 -3.42 0.57 -2.63
C ALA A 131 -2.75 1.93 -2.82
N VAL A 132 -3.41 2.98 -2.32
CA VAL A 132 -2.85 4.31 -2.16
C VAL A 132 -2.71 4.58 -0.67
N VAL A 133 -1.53 5.00 -0.20
CA VAL A 133 -1.25 5.22 1.22
C VAL A 133 -0.74 6.64 1.44
N SER A 134 -1.52 7.47 2.11
CA SER A 134 -1.07 8.80 2.55
C SER A 134 -0.29 8.67 3.85
N LEU A 135 0.83 9.39 3.94
CA LEU A 135 1.71 9.47 5.12
C LEU A 135 1.87 10.92 5.57
N GLY A 136 1.79 11.17 6.87
CA GLY A 136 1.99 12.50 7.43
C GLY A 136 1.98 12.51 8.96
N TYR A 137 2.42 13.62 9.57
CA TYR A 137 2.28 13.80 11.01
C TYR A 137 0.80 14.03 11.35
N PRO A 138 0.21 13.23 12.27
CA PRO A 138 -1.20 13.37 12.60
C PRO A 138 -1.46 14.70 13.31
N ALA A 139 -2.48 15.43 12.86
CA ALA A 139 -2.94 16.66 13.53
C ALA A 139 -3.73 16.35 14.81
N GLU A 140 -4.27 15.15 14.91
CA GLU A 140 -5.05 14.68 16.05
C GLU A 140 -4.79 13.19 16.27
N THR A 141 -5.07 12.70 17.49
CA THR A 141 -5.06 11.26 17.79
C THR A 141 -6.50 10.79 17.91
N PRO A 142 -7.07 10.20 16.86
CA PRO A 142 -8.46 9.77 16.88
C PRO A 142 -8.63 8.60 17.84
N ASN A 143 -9.82 8.51 18.46
CA ASN A 143 -10.16 7.34 19.25
C ASN A 143 -10.15 6.08 18.38
N ALA A 144 -9.51 5.03 18.89
CA ALA A 144 -9.49 3.75 18.18
C ALA A 144 -10.91 3.19 18.05
N PRO A 145 -11.37 2.85 16.84
CA PRO A 145 -12.68 2.24 16.66
C PRO A 145 -12.74 0.88 17.39
N LYS A 146 -13.90 0.58 17.98
CA LYS A 146 -14.14 -0.67 18.70
C LYS A 146 -13.80 -1.89 17.82
N ARG A 147 -13.08 -2.82 18.37
CA ARG A 147 -12.77 -4.11 17.74
C ARG A 147 -13.70 -5.19 18.27
N LYS A 148 -13.95 -6.21 17.47
CA LYS A 148 -14.63 -7.41 17.93
C LYS A 148 -13.83 -8.11 19.03
N PRO A 149 -14.49 -8.73 20.02
CA PRO A 149 -13.82 -9.49 21.08
C PRO A 149 -12.89 -10.55 20.51
N LEU A 150 -11.84 -10.88 21.27
CA LEU A 150 -10.84 -11.85 20.83
C LEU A 150 -11.43 -13.24 20.57
N GLU A 151 -12.41 -13.62 21.37
CA GLU A 151 -13.11 -14.92 21.32
C GLU A 151 -13.86 -15.13 19.99
N GLU A 152 -14.31 -14.04 19.34
CA GLU A 152 -14.90 -14.12 18.01
C GLU A 152 -13.86 -14.33 16.88
N LYS A 153 -12.59 -14.14 17.18
CA LYS A 153 -11.49 -14.14 16.21
C LYS A 153 -10.52 -15.29 16.36
N VAL A 154 -10.45 -15.88 17.55
CA VAL A 154 -9.48 -16.92 17.89
C VAL A 154 -10.21 -18.18 18.32
N ARG A 155 -9.79 -19.30 17.77
CA ARG A 155 -10.21 -20.64 18.19
C ARG A 155 -8.95 -21.43 18.53
N TYR A 156 -8.91 -21.94 19.77
CA TYR A 156 -7.88 -22.89 20.20
C TYR A 156 -8.34 -24.31 19.88
N VAL A 157 -7.47 -25.13 19.27
CA VAL A 157 -7.72 -26.52 18.85
C VAL A 157 -6.57 -27.40 19.27
#